data_f62f91cd7ac098bd8a4dcef2a589f9c7
#
_entry.id   f62f91cd7ac098bd8a4dcef2a589f9c7
#
_cell.length_a   1.000
_cell.length_b   1.000
_cell.length_c   1.000
_cell.angle_alpha   90.00
_cell.angle_beta   90.00
_cell.angle_gamma   90.00
#
_symmetry.space_group_name_H-M   'P 1'
#
loop_
_entity.id
_entity.type
_entity.pdbx_description
1 polymer ?
#
loop_
_entity_poly.entity_id
_entity_poly.type
_entity_poly.pdbx_seq_one_letter_code
_entity_poly.pdbx_strand_id
1 'polypeptide(L)'
;MALSIHDNQLISYEVHCEERTITLRTEYRVENKPTEFTNVVFEGVQAYHFENDAFGNIIFDAANVPVEQFLTEYGAEISELYRMNGSPTWAADLVSAPEYLREQGIKGFILSSSLGLSGWAVAKEISILPVNAPR
;
A
#
# COMPACT_ATOMS: atom_id res chain seq x y z
N MET A 1 2.24 -14.51 -15.80
CA MET A 1 2.13 -13.07 -16.13
C MET A 1 1.62 -12.32 -14.93
N ALA A 2 2.30 -11.26 -14.56
CA ALA A 2 1.87 -10.46 -13.44
C ALA A 2 0.62 -9.66 -13.81
N LEU A 3 -0.33 -9.56 -12.86
CA LEU A 3 -1.48 -8.71 -13.04
C LEU A 3 -1.05 -7.25 -12.88
N SER A 4 -1.59 -6.39 -13.71
CA SER A 4 -1.36 -4.96 -13.66
C SER A 4 -2.54 -4.26 -13.01
N ILE A 5 -2.25 -3.24 -12.19
CA ILE A 5 -3.28 -2.34 -11.66
C ILE A 5 -3.20 -0.96 -12.29
N HIS A 6 -2.31 -0.81 -13.27
CA HIS A 6 -2.14 0.45 -14.00
C HIS A 6 -3.46 0.85 -14.65
N ASP A 7 -3.90 2.05 -14.39
CA ASP A 7 -5.17 2.63 -14.86
C ASP A 7 -6.43 2.00 -14.25
N ASN A 8 -6.29 1.14 -13.24
CA ASN A 8 -7.47 0.62 -12.56
C ASN A 8 -8.13 1.72 -11.74
N GLN A 9 -9.45 1.73 -11.78
CA GLN A 9 -10.24 2.62 -10.94
C GLN A 9 -10.37 2.01 -9.55
N LEU A 10 -10.07 2.79 -8.53
CA LEU A 10 -10.24 2.37 -7.14
C LEU A 10 -11.71 2.49 -6.75
N ILE A 11 -12.31 1.38 -6.37
CA ILE A 11 -13.72 1.33 -5.97
C ILE A 11 -13.87 1.55 -4.48
N SER A 12 -13.02 0.91 -3.68
CA SER A 12 -13.02 1.04 -2.23
C SER A 12 -11.68 0.62 -1.67
N TYR A 13 -11.42 1.04 -0.45
CA TYR A 13 -10.29 0.51 0.31
C TYR A 13 -10.74 0.26 1.75
N GLU A 14 -10.25 -0.82 2.33
CA GLU A 14 -10.66 -1.28 3.63
C GLU A 14 -9.44 -1.57 4.49
N VAL A 15 -9.44 -1.06 5.72
CA VAL A 15 -8.39 -1.32 6.68
C VAL A 15 -8.96 -2.25 7.75
N HIS A 16 -8.37 -3.44 7.87
CA HIS A 16 -8.74 -4.41 8.89
C HIS A 16 -7.67 -4.40 9.98
N CYS A 17 -7.95 -3.67 11.06
CA CYS A 17 -6.94 -3.36 12.05
C CYS A 17 -6.42 -4.59 12.81
N GLU A 18 -7.29 -5.50 13.18
CA GLU A 18 -6.89 -6.72 13.88
C GLU A 18 -6.00 -7.62 13.04
N GLU A 19 -6.38 -7.82 11.78
CA GLU A 19 -5.64 -8.66 10.86
C GLU A 19 -4.41 -7.97 10.28
N ARG A 20 -4.29 -6.68 10.47
CA ARG A 20 -3.23 -5.84 9.90
C ARG A 20 -3.16 -5.97 8.38
N THR A 21 -4.33 -5.85 7.74
CA THR A 21 -4.44 -5.89 6.28
C THR A 21 -5.11 -4.64 5.75
N ILE A 22 -4.74 -4.29 4.51
CA ILE A 22 -5.43 -3.23 3.76
C ILE A 22 -5.78 -3.82 2.41
N THR A 23 -7.05 -3.73 2.02
CA THR A 23 -7.51 -4.21 0.73
C THR A 23 -7.98 -3.05 -0.12
N LEU A 24 -7.38 -2.89 -1.29
CA LEU A 24 -7.83 -1.95 -2.32
C LEU A 24 -8.64 -2.75 -3.34
N ARG A 25 -9.91 -2.40 -3.51
CA ARG A 25 -10.76 -3.04 -4.52
C ARG A 25 -10.74 -2.18 -5.76
N THR A 26 -10.32 -2.75 -6.88
CA THR A 26 -10.15 -2.00 -8.12
C THR A 26 -10.89 -2.66 -9.27
N GLU A 27 -11.19 -1.88 -10.30
CA GLU A 27 -11.76 -2.39 -11.54
C GLU A 27 -11.13 -1.70 -12.75
N TYR A 28 -11.09 -2.43 -13.86
CA TYR A 28 -10.62 -1.90 -15.13
C TYR A 28 -11.69 -2.15 -16.17
N ARG A 29 -12.22 -1.05 -16.74
CA ARG A 29 -13.28 -1.11 -17.75
C ARG A 29 -12.70 -0.80 -19.11
N VAL A 30 -12.93 -1.72 -20.04
CA VAL A 30 -12.54 -1.56 -21.43
C VAL A 30 -13.80 -1.72 -22.27
N GLU A 31 -14.00 -0.81 -23.21
CA GLU A 31 -15.15 -0.87 -24.11
C GLU A 31 -15.21 -2.21 -24.84
N ASN A 32 -16.42 -2.80 -24.89
CA ASN A 32 -16.69 -4.09 -25.55
C ASN A 32 -15.98 -5.29 -24.93
N LYS A 33 -15.54 -5.18 -23.66
CA LYS A 33 -14.96 -6.31 -22.91
C LYS A 33 -15.55 -6.35 -21.50
N PRO A 34 -15.55 -7.55 -20.88
CA PRO A 34 -15.97 -7.64 -19.48
C PRO A 34 -15.09 -6.79 -18.58
N THR A 35 -15.69 -6.17 -17.58
CA THR A 35 -14.94 -5.44 -16.55
C THR A 35 -14.08 -6.40 -15.76
N GLU A 36 -12.83 -6.04 -15.57
CA GLU A 36 -11.89 -6.82 -14.76
C GLU A 36 -11.85 -6.25 -13.34
N PHE A 37 -11.98 -7.13 -12.35
CA PHE A 37 -11.90 -6.76 -10.93
C PHE A 37 -10.62 -7.32 -10.35
N THR A 38 -9.87 -6.47 -9.65
CA THR A 38 -8.60 -6.85 -9.05
C THR A 38 -8.51 -6.27 -7.65
N ASN A 39 -8.16 -7.12 -6.67
CA ASN A 39 -7.88 -6.67 -5.32
C ASN A 39 -6.38 -6.56 -5.12
N VAL A 40 -5.97 -5.47 -4.47
CA VAL A 40 -4.60 -5.30 -4.00
C VAL A 40 -4.64 -5.42 -2.49
N VAL A 41 -3.93 -6.40 -1.95
CA VAL A 41 -3.97 -6.69 -0.51
C VAL A 41 -2.58 -6.52 0.07
N PHE A 42 -2.47 -5.62 1.04
CA PHE A 42 -1.27 -5.48 1.85
C PHE A 42 -1.45 -6.31 3.11
N GLU A 43 -0.49 -7.17 3.43
CA GLU A 43 -0.54 -8.05 4.59
C GLU A 43 0.62 -7.77 5.54
N GLY A 44 0.37 -7.94 6.84
CA GLY A 44 1.37 -7.65 7.86
C GLY A 44 1.71 -6.17 7.91
N VAL A 45 0.69 -5.31 7.81
CA VAL A 45 0.87 -3.86 7.78
C VAL A 45 1.35 -3.35 9.12
N GLN A 46 2.47 -2.62 9.11
CA GLN A 46 3.06 -2.01 10.30
C GLN A 46 2.64 -0.56 10.47
N ALA A 47 2.51 0.14 9.35
CA ALA A 47 2.11 1.54 9.29
C ALA A 47 1.70 1.88 7.87
N TYR A 48 0.89 2.90 7.71
CA TYR A 48 0.51 3.38 6.38
C TYR A 48 0.02 4.81 6.47
N HIS A 49 0.01 5.48 5.33
CA HIS A 49 -0.61 6.80 5.20
C HIS A 49 -1.09 6.96 3.77
N PHE A 50 -2.40 7.14 3.61
CA PHE A 50 -3.01 7.44 2.31
C PHE A 50 -3.65 8.82 2.39
N GLU A 51 -3.56 9.56 1.29
CA GLU A 51 -4.08 10.93 1.21
C GLU A 51 -4.60 11.23 -0.18
N ASN A 52 -5.28 12.37 -0.30
CA ASN A 52 -5.77 12.90 -1.58
C ASN A 52 -6.84 12.04 -2.24
N ASP A 53 -7.67 11.36 -1.45
CA ASP A 53 -8.82 10.63 -1.98
C ASP A 53 -9.76 11.62 -2.69
N ALA A 54 -9.94 11.43 -3.99
CA ALA A 54 -10.76 12.29 -4.83
C ALA A 54 -12.14 11.68 -5.10
N PHE A 55 -12.47 10.53 -4.48
CA PHE A 55 -13.69 9.77 -4.71
C PHE A 55 -13.87 9.29 -6.15
N GLY A 56 -12.89 9.53 -6.99
CA GLY A 56 -12.76 9.01 -8.35
C GLY A 56 -11.29 8.84 -8.60
N ASN A 57 -10.70 7.78 -8.01
CA ASN A 57 -9.25 7.60 -8.02
C ASN A 57 -8.84 6.60 -9.10
N ILE A 58 -7.76 6.92 -9.81
CA ILE A 58 -7.20 6.04 -10.84
C ILE A 58 -5.78 5.69 -10.41
N ILE A 59 -5.56 4.41 -10.10
CA ILE A 59 -4.27 3.94 -9.60
C ILE A 59 -3.27 3.83 -10.76
N PHE A 60 -2.05 4.30 -10.52
CA PHE A 60 -0.94 4.11 -11.43
C PHE A 60 -0.15 2.85 -11.05
N ASP A 61 0.28 2.74 -9.79
CA ASP A 61 1.11 1.62 -9.35
C ASP A 61 1.15 1.52 -7.82
N ALA A 62 1.53 0.35 -7.33
CA ALA A 62 1.86 0.10 -5.93
C ALA A 62 3.25 -0.55 -5.92
N ALA A 63 4.29 0.26 -5.80
CA ALA A 63 5.67 -0.17 -6.00
C ALA A 63 6.36 -0.54 -4.69
N ASN A 64 7.07 -1.68 -4.68
CA ASN A 64 7.98 -2.04 -3.60
C ASN A 64 9.29 -1.30 -3.84
N VAL A 65 9.73 -0.50 -2.87
CA VAL A 65 10.99 0.24 -2.96
C VAL A 65 11.97 -0.25 -1.89
N PRO A 66 13.29 -0.13 -2.12
CA PRO A 66 14.27 -0.53 -1.11
C PRO A 66 14.04 0.21 0.21
N VAL A 67 14.20 -0.49 1.34
CA VAL A 67 13.89 0.08 2.65
C VAL A 67 14.72 1.32 2.96
N GLU A 68 15.95 1.40 2.51
CA GLU A 68 16.80 2.58 2.71
C GLU A 68 16.19 3.81 2.01
N GLN A 69 15.79 3.64 0.75
CA GLN A 69 15.15 4.70 -0.02
C GLN A 69 13.82 5.10 0.60
N PHE A 70 13.04 4.11 1.01
CA PHE A 70 11.74 4.34 1.63
C PHE A 70 11.88 5.16 2.91
N LEU A 71 12.80 4.79 3.78
CA LEU A 71 13.01 5.49 5.05
C LEU A 71 13.64 6.88 4.86
N THR A 72 14.45 7.07 3.82
CA THR A 72 14.97 8.40 3.49
C THR A 72 13.80 9.35 3.19
N GLU A 73 12.79 8.86 2.49
CA GLU A 73 11.64 9.67 2.09
C GLU A 73 10.58 9.81 3.19
N TYR A 74 10.26 8.70 3.87
CA TYR A 74 9.12 8.66 4.81
C TYR A 74 9.51 8.40 6.26
N GLY A 75 10.79 8.20 6.55
CA GLY A 75 11.23 7.84 7.88
C GLY A 75 10.86 8.86 8.95
N ALA A 76 10.98 10.15 8.64
CA ALA A 76 10.63 11.21 9.58
C ALA A 76 9.14 11.16 9.94
N GLU A 77 8.29 10.92 8.95
CA GLU A 77 6.84 10.81 9.15
C GLU A 77 6.50 9.59 10.02
N ILE A 78 7.16 8.47 9.76
CA ILE A 78 6.95 7.24 10.54
C ILE A 78 7.47 7.40 11.96
N SER A 79 8.60 8.06 12.13
CA SER A 79 9.15 8.37 13.45
C SER A 79 8.18 9.22 14.27
N GLU A 80 7.50 10.17 13.61
CA GLU A 80 6.49 11.00 14.27
C GLU A 80 5.28 10.16 14.69
N LEU A 81 4.86 9.20 13.88
CA LEU A 81 3.78 8.27 14.26
C LEU A 81 4.19 7.47 15.51
N TYR A 82 5.42 7.00 15.56
CA TYR A 82 5.92 6.29 16.73
C TYR A 82 5.90 7.19 17.96
N ARG A 83 6.36 8.43 17.83
CA ARG A 83 6.38 9.38 18.94
C ARG A 83 4.98 9.65 19.49
N MET A 84 3.98 9.72 18.60
CA MET A 84 2.60 10.00 19.00
C MET A 84 1.88 8.78 19.55
N ASN A 85 2.13 7.59 19.00
CA ASN A 85 1.33 6.39 19.23
C ASN A 85 2.09 5.22 19.84
N GLY A 86 3.43 5.30 19.94
CA GLY A 86 4.26 4.21 20.43
C GLY A 86 4.45 3.06 19.44
N SER A 87 4.06 3.24 18.18
CA SER A 87 4.15 2.21 17.14
C SER A 87 4.38 2.86 15.77
N PRO A 88 5.14 2.23 14.86
CA PRO A 88 5.85 0.96 15.04
C PRO A 88 7.15 1.16 15.84
N THR A 89 7.49 0.18 16.69
CA THR A 89 8.60 0.33 17.65
C THR A 89 9.98 0.46 17.01
N TRP A 90 10.17 -0.13 15.81
CA TRP A 90 11.45 -0.01 15.09
C TRP A 90 11.74 1.42 14.64
N ALA A 91 10.72 2.28 14.59
CA ALA A 91 10.89 3.68 14.21
C ALA A 91 11.51 4.54 15.31
N ALA A 92 11.73 3.98 16.50
CA ALA A 92 12.45 4.64 17.57
C ALA A 92 13.92 4.90 17.20
N ASP A 93 14.49 4.07 16.32
CA ASP A 93 15.86 4.20 15.86
C ASP A 93 15.92 3.93 14.36
N LEU A 94 15.92 5.01 13.56
CA LEU A 94 15.93 4.91 12.10
C LEU A 94 17.28 4.45 11.54
N VAL A 95 18.35 4.50 12.34
CA VAL A 95 19.66 4.02 11.88
C VAL A 95 19.68 2.50 11.78
N SER A 96 19.11 1.82 12.77
CA SER A 96 19.05 0.34 12.78
C SER A 96 17.82 -0.22 12.07
N ALA A 97 16.84 0.61 11.76
CA ALA A 97 15.58 0.16 11.17
C ALA A 97 15.73 -0.60 9.83
N PRO A 98 16.57 -0.16 8.87
CA PRO A 98 16.67 -0.88 7.60
C PRO A 98 17.07 -2.35 7.75
N GLU A 99 18.06 -2.64 8.59
CA GLU A 99 18.48 -4.01 8.82
C GLU A 99 17.39 -4.84 9.49
N TYR A 100 16.73 -4.27 10.50
CA TYR A 100 15.63 -4.93 11.19
C TYR A 100 14.50 -5.27 10.21
N LEU A 101 14.11 -4.31 9.37
CA LEU A 101 13.03 -4.51 8.41
C LEU A 101 13.37 -5.62 7.40
N ARG A 102 14.60 -5.63 6.89
CA ARG A 102 15.04 -6.68 5.98
C ARG A 102 15.02 -8.06 6.65
N GLU A 103 15.50 -8.14 7.88
CA GLU A 103 15.51 -9.41 8.63
C GLU A 103 14.09 -9.94 8.87
N GLN A 104 13.15 -9.05 9.11
CA GLN A 104 11.75 -9.42 9.37
C GLN A 104 10.94 -9.59 8.08
N GLY A 105 11.54 -9.35 6.92
CA GLY A 105 10.82 -9.43 5.64
C GLY A 105 9.80 -8.33 5.44
N ILE A 106 9.99 -7.20 6.10
CA ILE A 106 9.08 -6.05 6.01
C ILE A 106 9.58 -5.11 4.92
N LYS A 107 8.67 -4.63 4.08
CA LYS A 107 8.97 -3.86 2.88
C LYS A 107 8.24 -2.52 2.88
N GLY A 108 8.76 -1.58 2.12
CA GLY A 108 8.11 -0.30 1.88
C GLY A 108 7.42 -0.29 0.52
N PHE A 109 6.17 0.13 0.50
CA PHE A 109 5.38 0.23 -0.73
C PHE A 109 4.91 1.65 -0.91
N ILE A 110 4.99 2.14 -2.16
CA ILE A 110 4.49 3.47 -2.52
C ILE A 110 3.31 3.29 -3.46
N LEU A 111 2.15 3.81 -3.06
CA LEU A 111 0.96 3.84 -3.89
C LEU A 111 0.93 5.14 -4.67
N SER A 112 0.98 5.04 -5.98
CA SER A 112 0.89 6.17 -6.89
C SER A 112 -0.41 6.14 -7.65
N SER A 113 -1.01 7.29 -7.88
CA SER A 113 -2.23 7.41 -8.67
C SER A 113 -2.05 8.44 -9.77
N SER A 114 -2.65 8.17 -10.92
CA SER A 114 -2.78 9.17 -11.98
C SER A 114 -3.75 10.26 -11.56
N LEU A 115 -4.71 9.89 -10.72
CA LEU A 115 -5.70 10.79 -10.13
C LEU A 115 -6.06 10.29 -8.74
N GLY A 116 -5.91 11.13 -7.74
CA GLY A 116 -6.45 10.89 -6.41
C GLY A 116 -5.51 10.20 -5.44
N LEU A 117 -6.02 9.14 -4.82
CA LEU A 117 -5.41 8.51 -3.65
C LEU A 117 -3.97 8.07 -3.87
N SER A 118 -3.10 8.52 -3.00
CA SER A 118 -1.68 8.16 -3.01
C SER A 118 -1.19 8.02 -1.57
N GLY A 119 0.00 7.46 -1.41
CA GLY A 119 0.62 7.34 -0.09
C GLY A 119 1.60 6.17 -0.02
N TRP A 120 1.74 5.64 1.18
CA TRP A 120 2.71 4.59 1.44
C TRP A 120 2.18 3.59 2.46
N ALA A 121 2.76 2.40 2.44
CA ALA A 121 2.50 1.37 3.43
C ALA A 121 3.79 0.61 3.74
N VAL A 122 3.99 0.26 5.00
CA VAL A 122 5.05 -0.64 5.45
C VAL A 122 4.38 -1.95 5.81
N ALA A 123 4.70 -3.02 5.08
CA ALA A 123 4.00 -4.28 5.20
C ALA A 123 4.92 -5.45 4.84
N LYS A 124 4.51 -6.65 5.17
CA LYS A 124 5.29 -7.84 4.82
C LYS A 124 5.12 -8.22 3.36
N GLU A 125 3.89 -8.15 2.85
CA GLU A 125 3.59 -8.61 1.50
C GLU A 125 2.52 -7.76 0.85
N ILE A 126 2.56 -7.76 -0.49
CA ILE A 126 1.49 -7.25 -1.33
C ILE A 126 1.06 -8.39 -2.26
N SER A 127 -0.25 -8.59 -2.39
CA SER A 127 -0.83 -9.55 -3.31
C SER A 127 -1.77 -8.84 -4.25
N ILE A 128 -1.70 -9.19 -5.54
CA ILE A 128 -2.59 -8.63 -6.56
C ILE A 128 -3.42 -9.80 -7.07
N LEU A 129 -4.70 -9.81 -6.75
CA LEU A 129 -5.57 -10.97 -6.92
C LEU A 129 -6.76 -10.65 -7.83
N PRO A 130 -6.99 -11.47 -8.87
CA PRO A 130 -8.20 -11.31 -9.67
C PRO A 130 -9.42 -11.69 -8.86
N VAL A 131 -10.55 -11.04 -9.13
CA VAL A 131 -11.83 -11.34 -8.50
C VAL A 131 -12.81 -11.73 -9.60
N ASN A 132 -13.38 -12.92 -9.50
CA ASN A 132 -14.22 -13.46 -10.56
C ASN A 132 -15.66 -12.94 -10.59
N ALA A 133 -16.11 -12.32 -9.51
CA ALA A 133 -17.49 -11.87 -9.41
C ALA A 133 -17.55 -10.40 -8.96
N PRO A 134 -18.57 -9.66 -9.38
CA PRO A 134 -18.83 -8.31 -8.91
C PRO A 134 -19.03 -8.30 -7.39
N ARG A 135 -18.62 -7.23 -6.76
CA ARG A 135 -18.73 -7.02 -5.31
C ARG A 135 -20.06 -6.42 -4.95
#